data_988c3a6bd24bacd2faf17e89fc4ef081
#
_entry.id   988c3a6bd24bacd2faf17e89fc4ef081
#
_cell.length_a   1.000
_cell.length_b   1.000
_cell.length_c   1.000
_cell.angle_alpha   90.00
_cell.angle_beta   90.00
_cell.angle_gamma   90.00
#
_symmetry.space_group_name_H-M   'P 1'
#
loop_
_entity.id
_entity.type
_entity.pdbx_description
1 polymer ?
#
loop_
_entity_poly.entity_id
_entity_poly.type
_entity_poly.pdbx_seq_one_letter_code
_entity_poly.pdbx_strand_id
1 'polypeptide(L)'
;MKKLFGISLITVITLFFTFSNYSIVLAGDSPHFVGVKTCGMCHKKDAKGNQLKVWKGSKHAKAYKTLQTAEADKIAKDKGFKTKAVETPECLSCHTVASNVDASLKGKKFKIEDGVQCEACHGAGSKYKKKSIMKDHAKAVAAGLTDFKDKATIQKKCETCHNKKSPSYKKFDFKKMWKEIAHNIPKK
;
A
#
# COMPACT_ATOMS: atom_id res chain seq x y z
N MET A 1 10.02 88.20 0.72
CA MET A 1 10.72 87.28 1.60
C MET A 1 9.72 86.14 1.95
N LYS A 2 9.76 85.08 1.20
CA LYS A 2 8.88 83.89 1.44
C LYS A 2 9.78 82.68 1.68
N LYS A 3 9.81 82.15 2.89
CA LYS A 3 10.55 80.96 3.29
C LYS A 3 9.73 79.71 2.90
N LEU A 4 10.28 78.90 2.00
CA LEU A 4 9.74 77.58 1.66
C LEU A 4 10.26 76.58 2.69
N PHE A 5 9.35 75.93 3.42
CA PHE A 5 9.62 74.77 4.26
C PHE A 5 9.60 73.52 3.40
N GLY A 6 10.77 72.89 3.26
CA GLY A 6 10.86 71.59 2.65
C GLY A 6 10.48 70.50 3.62
N ILE A 7 9.43 69.75 3.33
CA ILE A 7 9.02 68.55 4.08
C ILE A 7 9.77 67.36 3.46
N SER A 8 10.75 66.85 4.22
CA SER A 8 11.45 65.60 3.86
C SER A 8 10.58 64.42 4.20
N LEU A 9 10.12 63.72 3.16
CA LEU A 9 9.34 62.50 3.28
C LEU A 9 10.28 61.31 3.49
N ILE A 10 10.47 60.88 4.72
CA ILE A 10 11.23 59.63 5.04
C ILE A 10 10.31 58.45 4.80
N THR A 11 10.52 57.73 3.70
CA THR A 11 9.79 56.50 3.41
C THR A 11 10.42 55.35 4.20
N VAL A 12 9.76 54.93 5.27
CA VAL A 12 10.12 53.74 6.06
C VAL A 12 9.64 52.51 5.29
N ILE A 13 10.55 51.82 4.63
CA ILE A 13 10.30 50.53 4.00
C ILE A 13 10.34 49.47 5.13
N THR A 14 9.21 49.09 5.65
CA THR A 14 9.06 47.93 6.54
C THR A 14 9.14 46.65 5.72
N LEU A 15 10.30 46.01 5.77
CA LEU A 15 10.50 44.65 5.20
C LEU A 15 9.72 43.64 6.08
N PHE A 16 8.54 43.22 5.63
CA PHE A 16 7.84 42.08 6.22
C PHE A 16 8.59 40.81 5.81
N PHE A 17 9.45 40.28 6.68
CA PHE A 17 9.91 38.90 6.57
C PHE A 17 8.77 37.96 6.92
N THR A 18 8.08 37.46 5.92
CA THR A 18 7.17 36.33 6.08
C THR A 18 8.01 35.08 6.30
N PHE A 19 8.15 34.65 7.54
CA PHE A 19 8.69 33.33 7.84
C PHE A 19 7.67 32.27 7.36
N SER A 20 7.83 31.84 6.11
CA SER A 20 7.16 30.63 5.64
C SER A 20 7.72 29.45 6.43
N ASN A 21 6.95 28.92 7.35
CA ASN A 21 7.28 27.68 8.05
C ASN A 21 7.28 26.53 7.02
N TYR A 22 8.39 26.30 6.34
CA TYR A 22 8.62 25.10 5.57
C TYR A 22 8.80 23.95 6.57
N SER A 23 7.71 23.22 6.81
CA SER A 23 7.81 21.93 7.49
C SER A 23 8.60 21.00 6.60
N ILE A 24 9.89 20.82 6.90
CA ILE A 24 10.71 19.78 6.25
C ILE A 24 10.15 18.44 6.73
N VAL A 25 9.28 17.85 5.93
CA VAL A 25 8.87 16.46 6.13
C VAL A 25 10.09 15.61 5.81
N LEU A 26 10.78 15.17 6.85
CA LEU A 26 11.88 14.23 6.71
C LEU A 26 11.33 12.93 6.09
N ALA A 27 11.63 12.71 4.81
CA ALA A 27 11.20 11.53 4.04
C ALA A 27 11.70 10.19 4.64
N GLY A 28 12.53 10.22 5.68
CA GLY A 28 13.16 9.05 6.28
C GLY A 28 12.29 8.17 7.16
N ASP A 29 11.07 8.57 7.51
CA ASP A 29 10.26 7.85 8.51
C ASP A 29 8.99 7.19 7.98
N SER A 30 8.68 7.29 6.71
CA SER A 30 7.51 6.62 6.10
C SER A 30 7.71 5.10 6.06
N PRO A 31 6.68 4.31 6.44
CA PRO A 31 6.79 2.85 6.33
C PRO A 31 6.91 2.44 4.86
N HIS A 32 7.83 1.52 4.57
CA HIS A 32 8.05 0.99 3.22
C HIS A 32 7.71 -0.49 3.11
N PHE A 33 7.42 -0.93 1.89
CA PHE A 33 7.06 -2.30 1.55
C PHE A 33 8.31 -3.18 1.52
N VAL A 34 8.29 -4.29 2.24
CA VAL A 34 9.46 -5.16 2.42
C VAL A 34 9.43 -6.43 1.58
N GLY A 35 8.27 -6.76 1.00
CA GLY A 35 8.05 -7.91 0.14
C GLY A 35 7.83 -9.23 0.88
N VAL A 36 7.13 -10.13 0.19
CA VAL A 36 6.70 -11.43 0.74
C VAL A 36 7.87 -12.29 1.23
N LYS A 37 9.05 -12.21 0.61
CA LYS A 37 10.24 -12.95 1.06
C LYS A 37 10.64 -12.59 2.48
N THR A 38 10.48 -11.33 2.86
CA THR A 38 10.80 -10.86 4.22
C THR A 38 9.80 -11.42 5.23
N CYS A 39 8.50 -11.37 4.93
CA CYS A 39 7.45 -11.94 5.78
C CYS A 39 7.63 -13.46 5.92
N GLY A 40 7.94 -14.14 4.82
CA GLY A 40 8.14 -15.58 4.75
C GLY A 40 9.28 -16.11 5.61
N MET A 41 10.25 -15.31 6.00
CA MET A 41 11.33 -15.78 6.89
C MET A 41 10.79 -16.37 8.19
N CYS A 42 9.72 -15.79 8.74
CA CYS A 42 9.05 -16.27 9.95
C CYS A 42 7.75 -17.03 9.65
N HIS A 43 6.95 -16.52 8.71
CA HIS A 43 5.58 -16.99 8.42
C HIS A 43 5.51 -18.22 7.49
N LYS A 44 6.63 -18.91 7.23
CA LYS A 44 6.70 -20.21 6.54
C LYS A 44 6.71 -21.42 7.48
N LYS A 45 6.76 -21.20 8.80
CA LYS A 45 6.88 -22.25 9.79
C LYS A 45 5.49 -22.70 10.25
N ASP A 46 5.22 -24.02 10.30
CA ASP A 46 3.94 -24.56 10.73
C ASP A 46 3.57 -24.13 12.17
N ALA A 47 4.54 -24.14 13.07
CA ALA A 47 4.39 -23.62 14.44
C ALA A 47 4.01 -22.12 14.51
N LYS A 48 4.02 -21.40 13.37
CA LYS A 48 3.58 -20.01 13.23
C LYS A 48 2.35 -19.86 12.36
N GLY A 49 1.71 -20.99 11.95
CA GLY A 49 0.51 -21.02 11.12
C GLY A 49 0.77 -21.04 9.63
N ASN A 50 2.04 -21.09 9.18
CA ASN A 50 2.48 -21.21 7.78
C ASN A 50 1.66 -20.37 6.77
N GLN A 51 1.44 -19.09 7.11
CA GLN A 51 0.64 -18.17 6.30
C GLN A 51 1.18 -18.04 4.88
N LEU A 52 2.51 -18.17 4.72
CA LEU A 52 3.16 -18.15 3.41
C LEU A 52 2.65 -19.28 2.50
N LYS A 53 2.39 -20.48 3.04
CA LYS A 53 1.85 -21.62 2.27
C LYS A 53 0.45 -21.31 1.75
N VAL A 54 -0.43 -20.77 2.61
CA VAL A 54 -1.79 -20.37 2.23
C VAL A 54 -1.75 -19.35 1.11
N TRP A 55 -0.96 -18.27 1.28
CA TRP A 55 -0.82 -17.23 0.27
C TRP A 55 -0.27 -17.79 -1.05
N LYS A 56 0.78 -18.61 -1.03
CA LYS A 56 1.36 -19.22 -2.25
C LYS A 56 0.36 -20.08 -3.03
N GLY A 57 -0.54 -20.77 -2.34
CA GLY A 57 -1.62 -21.55 -2.95
C GLY A 57 -2.75 -20.71 -3.54
N SER A 58 -2.86 -19.45 -3.15
CA SER A 58 -3.97 -18.58 -3.51
C SER A 58 -3.85 -17.95 -4.89
N LYS A 59 -4.97 -17.45 -5.42
CA LYS A 59 -5.01 -16.64 -6.65
C LYS A 59 -4.31 -15.28 -6.45
N HIS A 60 -4.23 -14.78 -5.23
CA HIS A 60 -3.53 -13.52 -4.92
C HIS A 60 -2.05 -13.58 -5.28
N ALA A 61 -1.36 -14.68 -4.99
CA ALA A 61 0.04 -14.88 -5.37
C ALA A 61 0.27 -14.95 -6.90
N LYS A 62 -0.79 -15.21 -7.66
CA LYS A 62 -0.75 -15.32 -9.13
C LYS A 62 -1.35 -14.11 -9.84
N ALA A 63 -1.81 -13.11 -9.09
CA ALA A 63 -2.60 -12.00 -9.63
C ALA A 63 -1.82 -11.17 -10.67
N TYR A 64 -0.55 -10.86 -10.43
CA TYR A 64 0.30 -10.19 -11.42
C TYR A 64 0.46 -11.03 -12.69
N LYS A 65 0.71 -12.32 -12.54
CA LYS A 65 0.86 -13.25 -13.70
C LYS A 65 -0.40 -13.28 -14.57
N THR A 66 -1.58 -13.09 -13.99
CA THR A 66 -2.84 -12.99 -14.74
C THR A 66 -2.83 -11.80 -15.70
N LEU A 67 -2.18 -10.70 -15.35
CA LEU A 67 -2.06 -9.54 -16.24
C LEU A 67 -1.10 -9.75 -17.43
N GLN A 68 -0.30 -10.80 -17.41
CA GLN A 68 0.65 -11.13 -18.49
C GLN A 68 0.03 -12.01 -19.59
N THR A 69 -1.29 -12.22 -19.55
CA THR A 69 -1.99 -13.07 -20.53
C THR A 69 -2.56 -12.23 -21.68
N ALA A 70 -2.68 -12.85 -22.85
CA ALA A 70 -3.34 -12.22 -24.01
C ALA A 70 -4.79 -11.83 -23.71
N GLU A 71 -5.48 -12.59 -22.87
CA GLU A 71 -6.85 -12.26 -22.43
C GLU A 71 -6.88 -10.97 -21.61
N ALA A 72 -5.92 -10.77 -20.71
CA ALA A 72 -5.82 -9.52 -19.94
C ALA A 72 -5.52 -8.32 -20.84
N ASP A 73 -4.64 -8.47 -21.83
CA ASP A 73 -4.34 -7.40 -22.80
C ASP A 73 -5.57 -7.07 -23.66
N LYS A 74 -6.35 -8.10 -24.06
CA LYS A 74 -7.60 -7.91 -24.77
C LYS A 74 -8.59 -7.09 -23.92
N ILE A 75 -8.77 -7.45 -22.65
CA ILE A 75 -9.63 -6.73 -21.70
C ILE A 75 -9.18 -5.27 -21.54
N ALA A 76 -7.87 -5.03 -21.40
CA ALA A 76 -7.33 -3.69 -21.31
C ALA A 76 -7.66 -2.85 -22.55
N LYS A 77 -7.47 -3.42 -23.75
CA LYS A 77 -7.82 -2.78 -25.02
C LYS A 77 -9.32 -2.49 -25.13
N ASP A 78 -10.17 -3.45 -24.78
CA ASP A 78 -11.63 -3.31 -24.83
C ASP A 78 -12.13 -2.20 -23.85
N LYS A 79 -11.37 -1.92 -22.80
CA LYS A 79 -11.59 -0.81 -21.86
C LYS A 79 -11.00 0.52 -22.33
N GLY A 80 -10.36 0.57 -23.49
CA GLY A 80 -9.78 1.78 -24.08
C GLY A 80 -8.38 2.12 -23.57
N PHE A 81 -7.73 1.23 -22.82
CA PHE A 81 -6.33 1.43 -22.41
C PHE A 81 -5.39 1.19 -23.59
N LYS A 82 -4.35 2.03 -23.68
CA LYS A 82 -3.35 1.97 -24.77
C LYS A 82 -2.14 1.11 -24.43
N THR A 83 -1.99 0.73 -23.15
CA THR A 83 -0.91 -0.08 -22.62
C THR A 83 -1.38 -1.52 -22.41
N LYS A 84 -0.43 -2.47 -22.32
CA LYS A 84 -0.72 -3.84 -21.89
C LYS A 84 -1.29 -3.85 -20.48
N ALA A 85 -2.07 -4.87 -20.16
CA ALA A 85 -2.69 -4.98 -18.83
C ALA A 85 -1.65 -4.91 -17.69
N VAL A 86 -0.47 -5.51 -17.89
CA VAL A 86 0.64 -5.53 -16.93
C VAL A 86 1.32 -4.17 -16.73
N GLU A 87 1.07 -3.21 -17.60
CA GLU A 87 1.60 -1.83 -17.55
C GLU A 87 0.52 -0.82 -17.18
N THR A 88 -0.75 -1.25 -17.15
CA THR A 88 -1.92 -0.39 -16.90
C THR A 88 -2.11 -0.17 -15.39
N PRO A 89 -2.01 1.08 -14.88
CA PRO A 89 -2.13 1.37 -13.45
C PRO A 89 -3.46 0.88 -12.83
N GLU A 90 -4.57 0.99 -13.57
CA GLU A 90 -5.89 0.54 -13.12
C GLU A 90 -5.92 -0.97 -12.88
N CYS A 91 -5.25 -1.75 -13.73
CA CYS A 91 -5.11 -3.20 -13.55
C CYS A 91 -4.20 -3.51 -12.36
N LEU A 92 -3.02 -2.89 -12.34
CA LEU A 92 -2.01 -3.09 -11.29
C LEU A 92 -2.53 -2.75 -9.89
N SER A 93 -3.42 -1.77 -9.75
CA SER A 93 -3.98 -1.34 -8.48
C SER A 93 -4.70 -2.44 -7.70
N CYS A 94 -5.26 -3.44 -8.41
CA CYS A 94 -5.95 -4.59 -7.82
C CYS A 94 -5.14 -5.89 -7.89
N HIS A 95 -4.23 -5.99 -8.87
CA HIS A 95 -3.46 -7.21 -9.12
C HIS A 95 -2.07 -7.23 -8.47
N THR A 96 -1.69 -6.12 -7.82
CA THR A 96 -0.42 -6.00 -7.11
C THR A 96 -0.58 -5.26 -5.79
N VAL A 97 0.52 -5.06 -5.07
CA VAL A 97 0.62 -4.12 -3.96
C VAL A 97 1.60 -3.01 -4.31
N ALA A 98 1.34 -1.81 -3.83
CA ALA A 98 2.25 -0.67 -3.98
C ALA A 98 2.59 -0.29 -5.45
N SER A 99 1.68 -0.55 -6.42
CA SER A 99 1.88 -0.16 -7.82
C SER A 99 2.04 1.36 -7.97
N ASN A 100 1.23 2.13 -7.21
CA ASN A 100 1.21 3.58 -7.25
C ASN A 100 2.07 4.24 -6.14
N VAL A 101 3.00 3.48 -5.56
CA VAL A 101 3.88 3.96 -4.48
C VAL A 101 5.26 4.26 -5.04
N ASP A 102 5.88 5.33 -4.57
CA ASP A 102 7.23 5.72 -4.97
C ASP A 102 8.24 4.58 -4.78
N ALA A 103 9.23 4.50 -5.67
CA ALA A 103 10.25 3.46 -5.65
C ALA A 103 11.06 3.44 -4.36
N SER A 104 11.29 4.61 -3.73
CA SER A 104 12.00 4.74 -2.45
C SER A 104 11.30 4.05 -1.29
N LEU A 105 9.98 3.88 -1.40
CA LEU A 105 9.16 3.16 -0.41
C LEU A 105 9.07 1.65 -0.69
N LYS A 106 9.81 1.13 -1.67
CA LYS A 106 9.91 -0.28 -2.01
C LYS A 106 11.27 -0.83 -1.61
N GLY A 107 11.32 -1.67 -0.59
CA GLY A 107 12.56 -2.25 -0.08
C GLY A 107 13.21 -3.22 -1.08
N LYS A 108 14.51 -3.49 -0.93
CA LYS A 108 15.33 -4.31 -1.84
C LYS A 108 14.76 -5.72 -2.13
N LYS A 109 13.94 -6.28 -1.24
CA LYS A 109 13.33 -7.62 -1.42
C LYS A 109 11.90 -7.56 -1.94
N PHE A 110 11.36 -6.37 -2.12
CA PHE A 110 10.05 -6.17 -2.71
C PHE A 110 10.10 -6.52 -4.20
N LYS A 111 9.09 -7.21 -4.69
CA LYS A 111 8.89 -7.53 -6.10
C LYS A 111 7.42 -7.35 -6.43
N ILE A 112 7.10 -6.51 -7.41
CA ILE A 112 5.72 -6.28 -7.85
C ILE A 112 5.10 -7.55 -8.46
N GLU A 113 5.94 -8.39 -9.07
CA GLU A 113 5.59 -9.66 -9.70
C GLU A 113 5.05 -10.70 -8.70
N ASP A 114 5.31 -10.52 -7.41
CA ASP A 114 4.71 -11.36 -6.36
C ASP A 114 3.19 -11.11 -6.18
N GLY A 115 2.59 -10.22 -6.96
CA GLY A 115 1.15 -10.00 -7.03
C GLY A 115 0.57 -9.32 -5.77
N VAL A 116 -0.60 -9.79 -5.34
CA VAL A 116 -1.27 -9.29 -4.13
C VAL A 116 -0.63 -9.96 -2.91
N GLN A 117 0.43 -9.34 -2.40
CA GLN A 117 1.26 -9.84 -1.30
C GLN A 117 0.63 -9.60 0.08
N CYS A 118 1.30 -10.09 1.12
CA CYS A 118 0.90 -9.90 2.53
C CYS A 118 0.59 -8.44 2.87
N GLU A 119 1.43 -7.53 2.40
CA GLU A 119 1.34 -6.10 2.67
C GLU A 119 0.16 -5.41 1.98
N ALA A 120 -0.48 -6.04 0.99
CA ALA A 120 -1.71 -5.54 0.41
C ALA A 120 -2.87 -5.49 1.43
N CYS A 121 -2.87 -6.46 2.35
CA CYS A 121 -3.84 -6.54 3.43
C CYS A 121 -3.30 -5.94 4.73
N HIS A 122 -2.05 -6.25 5.07
CA HIS A 122 -1.47 -5.95 6.37
C HIS A 122 -0.75 -4.59 6.47
N GLY A 123 -0.61 -3.85 5.35
CA GLY A 123 0.13 -2.58 5.33
C GLY A 123 1.64 -2.76 5.19
N ALA A 124 2.37 -1.66 4.95
CA ALA A 124 3.81 -1.64 4.71
C ALA A 124 4.61 -2.12 5.94
N GLY A 125 5.38 -3.19 5.77
CA GLY A 125 5.93 -4.00 6.86
C GLY A 125 7.19 -3.49 7.54
N SER A 126 7.83 -2.44 7.01
CA SER A 126 9.18 -2.07 7.47
C SER A 126 9.28 -1.77 8.96
N LYS A 127 8.27 -1.14 9.54
CA LYS A 127 8.27 -0.74 10.95
C LYS A 127 7.82 -1.86 11.89
N TYR A 128 6.88 -2.72 11.48
CA TYR A 128 6.37 -3.78 12.37
C TYR A 128 6.98 -5.17 12.17
N LYS A 129 7.80 -5.41 11.11
CA LYS A 129 8.40 -6.74 10.83
C LYS A 129 9.35 -7.28 11.92
N LYS A 130 9.85 -6.43 12.82
CA LYS A 130 10.76 -6.86 13.89
C LYS A 130 10.05 -7.80 14.84
N LYS A 131 10.71 -8.93 15.22
CA LYS A 131 10.13 -9.94 16.10
C LYS A 131 9.63 -9.38 17.44
N SER A 132 10.34 -8.42 18.02
CA SER A 132 9.96 -7.75 19.27
C SER A 132 8.64 -6.97 19.13
N ILE A 133 8.37 -6.38 17.96
CA ILE A 133 7.13 -5.66 17.65
C ILE A 133 6.03 -6.63 17.31
N MET A 134 6.29 -7.60 16.40
CA MET A 134 5.28 -8.58 15.94
C MET A 134 4.72 -9.49 17.04
N LYS A 135 5.42 -9.68 18.16
CA LYS A 135 4.93 -10.45 19.30
C LYS A 135 3.85 -9.72 20.11
N ASP A 136 3.78 -8.41 19.97
CA ASP A 136 2.87 -7.52 20.67
C ASP A 136 1.94 -6.88 19.63
N HIS A 137 0.66 -7.31 19.63
CA HIS A 137 -0.30 -6.87 18.64
C HIS A 137 -0.51 -5.34 18.66
N ALA A 138 -0.63 -4.76 19.86
CA ALA A 138 -0.82 -3.31 19.99
C ALA A 138 0.36 -2.51 19.44
N LYS A 139 1.59 -2.97 19.73
CA LYS A 139 2.82 -2.36 19.16
C LYS A 139 2.88 -2.52 17.65
N ALA A 140 2.47 -3.67 17.11
CA ALA A 140 2.47 -3.90 15.68
C ALA A 140 1.46 -3.00 14.97
N VAL A 141 0.26 -2.84 15.53
CA VAL A 141 -0.76 -1.91 15.01
C VAL A 141 -0.28 -0.47 15.07
N ALA A 142 0.29 -0.04 16.19
CA ALA A 142 0.88 1.30 16.33
C ALA A 142 2.03 1.54 15.33
N ALA A 143 2.72 0.48 14.90
CA ALA A 143 3.77 0.52 13.89
C ALA A 143 3.25 0.34 12.44
N GLY A 144 1.93 0.37 12.20
CA GLY A 144 1.31 0.37 10.88
C GLY A 144 0.76 -0.97 10.39
N LEU A 145 0.71 -2.01 11.24
CA LEU A 145 -0.01 -3.24 10.92
C LEU A 145 -1.52 -2.94 10.87
N THR A 146 -2.18 -3.33 9.79
CA THR A 146 -3.64 -3.22 9.69
C THR A 146 -4.31 -4.07 10.78
N ASP A 147 -5.16 -3.44 11.59
CA ASP A 147 -5.91 -4.10 12.65
C ASP A 147 -7.23 -4.68 12.11
N PHE A 148 -7.28 -5.98 11.90
CA PHE A 148 -8.48 -6.70 11.51
C PHE A 148 -9.26 -7.17 12.75
N LYS A 149 -10.04 -6.27 13.33
CA LYS A 149 -10.80 -6.51 14.57
C LYS A 149 -11.89 -7.57 14.39
N ASP A 150 -12.50 -7.61 13.21
CA ASP A 150 -13.65 -8.49 12.91
C ASP A 150 -13.76 -8.82 11.41
N LYS A 151 -14.71 -9.69 11.09
CA LYS A 151 -14.97 -10.10 9.71
C LYS A 151 -15.46 -8.97 8.81
N ALA A 152 -16.16 -7.98 9.35
CA ALA A 152 -16.66 -6.84 8.58
C ALA A 152 -15.49 -5.95 8.11
N THR A 153 -14.52 -5.71 8.98
CA THR A 153 -13.29 -4.99 8.64
C THR A 153 -12.49 -5.72 7.55
N ILE A 154 -12.38 -7.05 7.65
CA ILE A 154 -11.72 -7.86 6.64
C ILE A 154 -12.47 -7.78 5.31
N GLN A 155 -13.80 -7.96 5.32
CA GLN A 155 -14.63 -7.89 4.12
C GLN A 155 -14.48 -6.54 3.42
N LYS A 156 -14.55 -5.43 4.17
CA LYS A 156 -14.35 -4.08 3.64
C LYS A 156 -12.98 -3.95 2.95
N LYS A 157 -11.93 -4.55 3.52
CA LYS A 157 -10.61 -4.58 2.87
C LYS A 157 -10.62 -5.38 1.57
N CYS A 158 -11.28 -6.54 1.52
CA CYS A 158 -11.41 -7.33 0.30
C CYS A 158 -12.13 -6.54 -0.81
N GLU A 159 -13.18 -5.82 -0.47
CA GLU A 159 -14.02 -5.06 -1.39
C GLU A 159 -13.31 -3.84 -2.00
N THR A 160 -12.15 -3.43 -1.49
CA THR A 160 -11.34 -2.39 -2.15
C THR A 160 -10.89 -2.80 -3.56
N CYS A 161 -10.75 -4.12 -3.82
CA CYS A 161 -10.39 -4.68 -5.13
C CYS A 161 -11.53 -5.52 -5.72
N HIS A 162 -12.28 -6.29 -4.88
CA HIS A 162 -13.38 -7.14 -5.33
C HIS A 162 -14.67 -6.33 -5.49
N ASN A 163 -14.74 -5.45 -6.48
CA ASN A 163 -15.85 -4.53 -6.73
C ASN A 163 -16.10 -4.32 -8.24
N LYS A 164 -17.14 -3.56 -8.58
CA LYS A 164 -17.60 -3.32 -9.98
C LYS A 164 -16.57 -2.58 -10.86
N LYS A 165 -15.48 -2.07 -10.35
CA LYS A 165 -14.40 -1.48 -11.17
C LYS A 165 -13.63 -2.56 -11.94
N SER A 166 -13.63 -3.80 -11.43
CA SER A 166 -13.06 -4.93 -12.16
C SER A 166 -13.89 -5.24 -13.41
N PRO A 167 -13.29 -5.33 -14.61
CA PRO A 167 -14.00 -5.68 -15.84
C PRO A 167 -14.58 -7.09 -15.84
N SER A 168 -14.03 -7.99 -15.04
CA SER A 168 -14.48 -9.37 -14.86
C SER A 168 -15.22 -9.58 -13.53
N TYR A 169 -15.76 -8.50 -12.94
CA TYR A 169 -16.44 -8.57 -11.65
C TYR A 169 -17.60 -9.57 -11.67
N LYS A 170 -17.56 -10.47 -10.69
CA LYS A 170 -18.69 -11.30 -10.26
C LYS A 170 -19.06 -10.92 -8.84
N LYS A 171 -20.34 -11.06 -8.47
CA LYS A 171 -20.78 -10.76 -7.09
C LYS A 171 -19.83 -11.41 -6.08
N PHE A 172 -19.24 -10.59 -5.23
CA PHE A 172 -18.27 -11.04 -4.23
C PHE A 172 -18.98 -11.75 -3.09
N ASP A 173 -18.69 -13.05 -2.92
CA ASP A 173 -19.15 -13.85 -1.79
C ASP A 173 -18.02 -13.94 -0.77
N PHE A 174 -18.05 -13.06 0.24
CA PHE A 174 -17.03 -13.02 1.28
C PHE A 174 -16.89 -14.35 2.03
N LYS A 175 -18.00 -15.01 2.39
CA LYS A 175 -17.95 -16.26 3.16
C LYS A 175 -17.23 -17.39 2.41
N LYS A 176 -17.46 -17.48 1.10
CA LYS A 176 -16.80 -18.44 0.21
C LYS A 176 -15.33 -18.06 -0.01
N MET A 177 -15.07 -16.80 -0.41
CA MET A 177 -13.73 -16.36 -0.79
C MET A 177 -12.77 -16.26 0.39
N TRP A 178 -13.30 -15.94 1.59
CA TRP A 178 -12.49 -15.91 2.80
C TRP A 178 -11.84 -17.26 3.11
N LYS A 179 -12.52 -18.37 2.87
CA LYS A 179 -11.99 -19.72 3.10
C LYS A 179 -10.72 -20.02 2.28
N GLU A 180 -10.58 -19.39 1.11
CA GLU A 180 -9.46 -19.60 0.21
C GLU A 180 -8.16 -18.94 0.69
N ILE A 181 -8.27 -17.88 1.51
CA ILE A 181 -7.11 -17.07 1.91
C ILE A 181 -6.97 -16.92 3.43
N ALA A 182 -7.99 -17.32 4.18
CA ALA A 182 -7.92 -17.29 5.64
C ALA A 182 -6.74 -18.12 6.16
N HIS A 183 -5.98 -17.54 7.07
CA HIS A 183 -4.86 -18.23 7.69
C HIS A 183 -4.90 -18.02 9.20
N ASN A 184 -4.53 -19.08 9.91
CA ASN A 184 -4.67 -19.15 11.35
C ASN A 184 -3.59 -18.33 12.06
N ILE A 185 -4.00 -17.69 13.16
CA ILE A 185 -3.08 -17.22 14.19
C ILE A 185 -2.81 -18.44 15.09
N PRO A 186 -1.56 -18.88 15.28
CA PRO A 186 -1.25 -19.98 16.17
C PRO A 186 -1.75 -19.67 17.58
N LYS A 187 -2.45 -20.61 18.17
CA LYS A 187 -2.78 -20.54 19.60
C LYS A 187 -1.46 -20.55 20.37
N LYS A 188 -1.33 -19.67 21.35
CA LYS A 188 -0.24 -19.69 22.32
C LYS A 188 -0.35 -20.91 23.21
#